data_1cc3924ca99897f7bd439d63d32dd676
#
_entry.id   1cc3924ca99897f7bd439d63d32dd676
#
_cell.length_a   1.000
_cell.length_b   1.000
_cell.length_c   1.000
_cell.angle_alpha   90.00
_cell.angle_beta   90.00
_cell.angle_gamma   90.00
#
_symmetry.space_group_name_H-M   'P 1'
#
loop_
_entity.id
_entity.type
_entity.pdbx_description
1 polymer ?
#
loop_
_entity_poly.entity_id
_entity_poly.type
_entity_poly.pdbx_seq_one_letter_code
_entity_poly.pdbx_strand_id
1 'polypeptide(L)'
;MAHINSDILRLGVDVGSTTVKAVALDPADNSVLFTRYQRHNAHQADTVRQLLEEAAGHFPGARFRIGVSGSGGRPIAVGLGAC
;
A
#
# COMPACT_ATOMS: atom_id res chain seq x y z
N MET A 1 -16.80 14.04 -4.48
CA MET A 1 -16.16 12.95 -3.76
C MET A 1 -16.26 11.67 -4.58
N ALA A 2 -15.18 10.97 -4.71
CA ALA A 2 -15.24 9.68 -5.39
C ALA A 2 -16.10 8.72 -4.59
N HIS A 3 -17.09 8.14 -5.26
CA HIS A 3 -17.94 7.18 -4.61
C HIS A 3 -17.27 5.80 -4.67
N ILE A 4 -16.97 5.25 -3.52
CA ILE A 4 -16.33 3.95 -3.43
C ILE A 4 -17.42 2.92 -3.24
N ASN A 5 -17.56 2.00 -4.21
CA ASN A 5 -18.58 0.97 -4.17
C ASN A 5 -18.28 -0.13 -3.15
N SER A 6 -17.04 -0.20 -2.69
CA SER A 6 -16.61 -1.18 -1.71
C SER A 6 -15.86 -0.47 -0.60
N ASP A 7 -16.10 -0.87 0.65
CA ASP A 7 -15.34 -0.34 1.77
C ASP A 7 -14.00 -1.04 1.96
N ILE A 8 -13.69 -2.04 1.14
CA ILE A 8 -12.41 -2.75 1.15
C ILE A 8 -11.68 -2.43 -0.14
N LEU A 9 -10.57 -1.73 -0.02
CA LEU A 9 -9.73 -1.37 -1.15
C LEU A 9 -8.54 -2.33 -1.24
N ARG A 10 -8.03 -2.52 -2.44
CA ARG A 10 -6.80 -3.28 -2.63
C ARG A 10 -5.62 -2.33 -2.59
N LEU A 11 -4.63 -2.66 -1.76
CA LEU A 11 -3.40 -1.87 -1.68
C LEU A 11 -2.23 -2.78 -2.00
N GLY A 12 -1.57 -2.52 -3.11
CA GLY A 12 -0.35 -3.22 -3.49
C GLY A 12 0.86 -2.42 -3.07
N VAL A 13 1.81 -3.09 -2.42
CA VAL A 13 3.06 -2.47 -2.01
C VAL A 13 4.20 -3.28 -2.62
N ASP A 14 5.02 -2.61 -3.42
CA ASP A 14 6.19 -3.22 -4.03
C ASP A 14 7.44 -2.64 -3.39
N VAL A 15 8.22 -3.49 -2.71
CA VAL A 15 9.40 -3.08 -1.98
C VAL A 15 10.63 -3.49 -2.78
N GLY A 16 11.22 -2.53 -3.46
CA GLY A 16 12.43 -2.76 -4.23
C GLY A 16 13.69 -2.54 -3.41
N SER A 17 14.83 -2.66 -4.07
CA SER A 17 16.13 -2.48 -3.42
C SER A 17 16.39 -1.04 -3.00
N THR A 18 15.76 -0.08 -3.64
CA THR A 18 15.95 1.34 -3.34
C THR A 18 14.67 2.10 -3.07
N THR A 19 13.54 1.60 -3.54
CA THR A 19 12.28 2.33 -3.52
C THR A 19 11.13 1.46 -3.06
N VAL A 20 10.07 2.12 -2.57
CA VAL A 20 8.80 1.48 -2.26
C VAL A 20 7.73 2.15 -3.09
N LYS A 21 6.87 1.35 -3.72
CA LYS A 21 5.74 1.84 -4.48
C LYS A 21 4.46 1.31 -3.86
N ALA A 22 3.48 2.17 -3.69
CA ALA A 22 2.16 1.79 -3.19
C ALA A 22 1.10 2.19 -4.20
N VAL A 23 0.15 1.29 -4.44
CA VAL A 23 -0.96 1.53 -5.37
C VAL A 23 -2.24 1.05 -4.71
N ALA A 24 -3.22 1.94 -4.60
CA ALA A 24 -4.54 1.56 -4.12
C ALA A 24 -5.50 1.44 -5.30
N LEU A 25 -6.24 0.35 -5.34
CA LEU A 25 -7.17 0.05 -6.42
C LEU A 25 -8.59 -0.15 -5.87
N ASP A 26 -9.56 0.30 -6.64
CA ASP A 26 -10.95 -0.05 -6.40
C ASP A 26 -11.16 -1.48 -6.88
N PRO A 27 -11.58 -2.42 -6.01
CA PRO A 27 -11.74 -3.81 -6.43
C PRO A 27 -12.89 -4.04 -7.40
N ALA A 28 -13.81 -3.08 -7.52
CA ALA A 28 -14.97 -3.23 -8.42
C ALA A 28 -14.54 -3.17 -9.89
N ASP A 29 -13.60 -2.31 -10.24
CA ASP A 29 -13.21 -2.09 -11.64
C ASP A 29 -11.70 -1.98 -11.83
N ASN A 30 -10.91 -2.20 -10.78
CA ASN A 30 -9.46 -2.08 -10.79
C ASN A 30 -8.94 -0.68 -11.14
N SER A 31 -9.77 0.34 -10.97
CA SER A 31 -9.29 1.69 -11.21
C SER A 31 -8.28 2.09 -10.14
N VAL A 32 -7.28 2.87 -10.55
CA VAL A 32 -6.22 3.33 -9.67
C VAL A 32 -6.73 4.55 -8.91
N LEU A 33 -6.81 4.43 -7.59
CA LEU A 33 -7.32 5.50 -6.73
C LEU A 33 -6.21 6.30 -6.09
N PHE A 34 -5.02 5.71 -5.94
CA PHE A 34 -3.93 6.33 -5.23
C PHE A 34 -2.63 5.66 -5.65
N THR A 35 -1.60 6.45 -5.89
CA THR A 35 -0.24 5.93 -6.13
C THR A 35 0.74 6.76 -5.35
N ARG A 36 1.78 6.09 -4.83
CA ARG A 36 2.87 6.76 -4.16
C ARG A 36 4.15 5.99 -4.42
N TYR A 37 5.24 6.72 -4.57
CA TYR A 37 6.53 6.17 -4.89
C TYR A 37 7.56 6.92 -4.05
N GLN A 38 8.35 6.19 -3.27
CA GLN A 38 9.29 6.83 -2.37
C GLN A 38 10.55 5.99 -2.19
N ARG A 39 11.69 6.67 -2.20
CA ARG A 39 12.97 6.05 -1.91
C ARG A 39 13.07 5.75 -0.42
N HIS A 40 13.51 4.53 -0.06
CA HIS A 40 13.51 4.13 1.34
C HIS A 40 14.86 4.33 2.04
N ASN A 41 15.95 4.54 1.31
CA ASN A 41 17.27 4.80 1.92
C ASN A 41 17.64 3.77 2.98
N ALA A 42 17.44 2.49 2.69
CA ALA A 42 17.66 1.36 3.60
C ALA A 42 16.69 1.29 4.80
N HIS A 43 15.67 2.15 4.85
CA HIS A 43 14.63 2.12 5.89
C HIS A 43 13.33 1.60 5.31
N GLN A 44 13.34 0.36 4.82
CA GLN A 44 12.22 -0.22 4.10
C GLN A 44 10.95 -0.26 4.93
N ALA A 45 11.03 -0.78 6.16
CA ALA A 45 9.85 -0.93 7.00
C ALA A 45 9.22 0.43 7.35
N ASP A 46 10.05 1.41 7.67
CA ASP A 46 9.56 2.75 7.99
C ASP A 46 8.89 3.40 6.79
N THR A 47 9.47 3.23 5.61
CA THR A 47 8.91 3.80 4.39
C THR A 47 7.58 3.13 4.04
N VAL A 48 7.48 1.81 4.17
CA VAL A 48 6.22 1.11 3.94
C VAL A 48 5.16 1.60 4.91
N ARG A 49 5.49 1.71 6.19
CA ARG A 49 4.53 2.20 7.18
C ARG A 49 4.06 3.60 6.85
N GLN A 50 4.99 4.48 6.44
CA GLN A 50 4.66 5.84 6.06
C GLN A 50 3.67 5.86 4.89
N LEU A 51 3.91 5.04 3.87
CA LEU A 51 3.02 4.97 2.71
C LEU A 51 1.66 4.40 3.08
N LEU A 52 1.61 3.42 3.98
CA LEU A 52 0.34 2.88 4.46
C LEU A 52 -0.45 3.93 5.23
N GLU A 53 0.22 4.73 6.06
CA GLU A 53 -0.43 5.81 6.78
C GLU A 53 -0.96 6.87 5.82
N GLU A 54 -0.21 7.20 4.79
CA GLU A 54 -0.67 8.15 3.77
C GLU A 54 -1.91 7.61 3.05
N ALA A 55 -1.92 6.33 2.70
CA ALA A 55 -3.08 5.73 2.05
C ALA A 55 -4.29 5.74 2.98
N ALA A 56 -4.10 5.39 4.25
CA ALA A 56 -5.18 5.40 5.21
C ALA A 56 -5.76 6.81 5.41
N GLY A 57 -4.90 7.83 5.42
CA GLY A 57 -5.35 9.21 5.52
C GLY A 57 -6.08 9.69 4.27
N HIS A 58 -5.75 9.12 3.11
CA HIS A 58 -6.39 9.47 1.86
C HIS A 58 -7.81 8.87 1.74
N PHE A 59 -8.04 7.73 2.40
CA PHE A 59 -9.34 7.05 2.37
C PHE A 59 -9.82 6.79 3.80
N PRO A 60 -10.27 7.84 4.52
CA PRO A 60 -10.70 7.68 5.91
C PRO A 60 -11.85 6.68 6.03
N GLY A 61 -11.74 5.77 6.98
CA GLY A 61 -12.77 4.77 7.21
C GLY A 61 -12.72 3.56 6.29
N ALA A 62 -11.89 3.57 5.27
CA ALA A 62 -11.75 2.42 4.38
C ALA A 62 -10.89 1.34 5.03
N ARG A 63 -11.20 0.09 4.69
CA ARG A 63 -10.35 -1.04 5.03
C ARG A 63 -9.54 -1.43 3.81
N PHE A 64 -8.40 -2.04 4.04
CA PHE A 64 -7.49 -2.41 2.95
C PHE A 64 -7.20 -3.89 2.97
N ARG A 65 -7.17 -4.49 1.79
CA ARG A 65 -6.55 -5.79 1.60
C ARG A 65 -5.17 -5.52 1.02
N ILE A 66 -4.13 -5.86 1.77
CA ILE A 66 -2.77 -5.47 1.44
C ILE A 66 -2.01 -6.66 0.88
N GLY A 67 -1.40 -6.45 -0.28
CA GLY A 67 -0.45 -7.39 -0.86
C GLY A 67 0.92 -6.74 -0.93
N VAL A 68 1.95 -7.47 -0.53
CA VAL A 68 3.32 -6.96 -0.55
C VAL A 68 4.16 -7.85 -1.45
N SER A 69 4.95 -7.21 -2.31
CA SER A 69 5.83 -7.90 -3.24
C SER A 69 7.21 -7.23 -3.24
N GLY A 70 8.15 -7.84 -3.97
CA GLY A 70 9.48 -7.28 -4.12
C GLY A 70 10.51 -7.96 -3.22
N SER A 71 11.78 -7.64 -3.43
CA SER A 71 12.88 -8.29 -2.75
C SER A 71 12.92 -8.07 -1.25
N GLY A 72 12.39 -6.92 -0.80
CA GLY A 72 12.36 -6.58 0.62
C GLY A 72 11.00 -6.79 1.28
N GLY A 73 10.02 -7.36 0.56
CA GLY A 73 8.64 -7.37 1.03
C GLY A 73 8.31 -8.44 2.05
N ARG A 74 9.00 -9.58 2.00
CA ARG A 74 8.64 -10.72 2.84
C ARG A 74 8.74 -10.43 4.35
N PRO A 75 9.86 -9.92 4.87
CA PRO A 75 9.93 -9.58 6.29
C PRO A 75 8.94 -8.51 6.70
N ILE A 76 8.70 -7.54 5.84
CA ILE A 76 7.75 -6.48 6.10
C ILE A 76 6.33 -7.01 6.13
N ALA A 77 5.98 -7.92 5.22
CA ALA A 77 4.66 -8.51 5.19
C ALA A 77 4.37 -9.28 6.48
N VAL A 78 5.35 -10.02 6.99
CA VAL A 78 5.20 -10.73 8.27
C VAL A 78 4.98 -9.73 9.41
N GLY A 79 5.77 -8.67 9.44
CA GLY A 79 5.66 -7.65 10.50
C GLY A 79 4.35 -6.91 10.50
N LEU A 80 3.71 -6.76 9.33
CA LEU A 80 2.43 -6.08 9.20
C LEU A 80 1.24 -7.03 9.32
N GLY A 81 1.49 -8.33 9.34
CA GLY A 81 0.41 -9.31 9.30
C GLY A 81 -0.27 -9.39 7.95
N ALA A 82 0.34 -8.88 6.89
CA ALA A 82 -0.20 -8.93 5.54
C ALA A 82 -0.06 -10.33 4.95
N CYS A 83 -1.00 -10.68 4.11
CA CYS A 83 -0.98 -11.96 3.42
C CYS A 83 -0.49 -11.82 2.01
#